data_26ab986fb29e8a80711db27f4b82ce26
#
_entry.id   26ab986fb29e8a80711db27f4b82ce26
#
_cell.length_a   1.000
_cell.length_b   1.000
_cell.length_c   1.000
_cell.angle_alpha   90.00
_cell.angle_beta   90.00
_cell.angle_gamma   90.00
#
_symmetry.space_group_name_H-M   'P 1'
#
loop_
_entity.id
_entity.type
_entity.pdbx_description
1 polymer ?
#
loop_
_entity_poly.entity_id
_entity_poly.type
_entity_poly.pdbx_seq_one_letter_code
_entity_poly.pdbx_strand_id
1 'polypeptide(L)'
;RGKLPEIIIVDDGSTDSFVSEKKKLTNNIKIISHKNNLGKCMAMMTGVKAANNNVICIIDGDGQNPPYEIKKMIDYWYQVTKNWKSFVLICGNRKKRKDTFLKRFSSKVANIVRKFILNDDCDDTACALKVFNKKDYLKIKYFKNMHRFLPALFKMEKGRIFNVLVDDRQRFAGVSKFNFNNRFWIGI
;
A
#
# COMPACT_ATOMS: atom_id res chain seq x y z
N ARG A 1 -17.96 21.34 -6.18
CA ARG A 1 -16.53 21.47 -5.84
C ARG A 1 -16.20 20.33 -4.89
N GLY A 2 -15.44 19.32 -5.35
CA GLY A 2 -15.02 18.17 -4.50
C GLY A 2 -14.11 18.65 -3.36
N LYS A 3 -14.33 18.14 -2.15
CA LYS A 3 -13.40 18.38 -1.04
C LYS A 3 -12.01 17.85 -1.41
N LEU A 4 -10.97 18.61 -1.11
CA LEU A 4 -9.60 18.15 -1.24
C LEU A 4 -9.39 16.90 -0.36
N PRO A 5 -8.60 15.91 -0.80
CA PRO A 5 -8.29 14.73 0.00
C PRO A 5 -7.49 15.14 1.24
N GLU A 6 -7.76 14.48 2.37
CA GLU A 6 -6.91 14.54 3.54
C GLU A 6 -5.59 13.79 3.22
N ILE A 7 -4.47 14.44 3.45
CA ILE A 7 -3.14 13.84 3.23
C ILE A 7 -2.47 13.64 4.59
N ILE A 8 -2.08 12.40 4.86
CA ILE A 8 -1.35 12.03 6.08
C ILE A 8 -0.03 11.40 5.68
N ILE A 9 1.06 11.99 6.11
CA ILE A 9 2.41 11.46 5.94
C ILE A 9 2.83 10.88 7.28
N VAL A 10 3.21 9.60 7.27
CA VAL A 10 3.80 8.96 8.45
C VAL A 10 5.29 8.76 8.21
N ASP A 11 6.07 9.52 8.94
CA ASP A 11 7.52 9.46 8.96
C ASP A 11 7.95 8.40 9.99
N ASP A 12 8.43 7.26 9.53
CA ASP A 12 8.79 6.11 10.36
C ASP A 12 10.25 6.20 10.84
N GLY A 13 10.60 7.30 11.49
CA GLY A 13 11.91 7.52 12.08
C GLY A 13 12.99 7.81 11.02
N SER A 14 12.71 8.69 10.07
CA SER A 14 13.68 9.12 9.06
C SER A 14 14.83 9.90 9.70
N THR A 15 16.04 9.67 9.17
CA THR A 15 17.28 10.36 9.58
C THR A 15 17.89 11.18 8.44
N ASP A 16 17.21 11.28 7.30
CA ASP A 16 17.62 11.98 6.08
C ASP A 16 17.06 13.41 5.99
N SER A 17 17.23 14.05 4.83
CA SER A 17 16.78 15.43 4.56
C SER A 17 15.28 15.64 4.75
N PHE A 18 14.45 14.59 4.73
CA PHE A 18 13.02 14.71 4.96
C PHE A 18 12.72 15.36 6.32
N VAL A 19 13.56 15.13 7.33
CA VAL A 19 13.41 15.73 8.68
C VAL A 19 13.41 17.26 8.62
N SER A 20 14.23 17.87 7.74
CA SER A 20 14.27 19.33 7.57
C SER A 20 13.20 19.84 6.62
N GLU A 21 12.87 19.08 5.57
CA GLU A 21 11.93 19.50 4.53
C GLU A 21 10.47 19.43 4.95
N LYS A 22 10.11 18.51 5.87
CA LYS A 22 8.72 18.36 6.35
C LYS A 22 8.13 19.64 6.93
N LYS A 23 8.96 20.55 7.45
CA LYS A 23 8.51 21.86 7.96
C LYS A 23 8.02 22.82 6.86
N LYS A 24 8.38 22.56 5.60
CA LYS A 24 7.97 23.36 4.44
C LYS A 24 6.64 22.92 3.83
N LEU A 25 6.09 21.79 4.30
CA LEU A 25 4.83 21.27 3.76
C LEU A 25 3.65 22.14 4.20
N THR A 26 2.67 22.25 3.32
CA THR A 26 1.50 23.13 3.51
C THR A 26 0.61 22.67 4.65
N ASN A 27 -0.17 23.60 5.22
CA ASN A 27 -1.06 23.40 6.39
C ASN A 27 -2.13 22.31 6.20
N ASN A 28 -2.35 21.82 4.97
CA ASN A 28 -3.34 20.79 4.66
C ASN A 28 -2.80 19.35 4.78
N ILE A 29 -1.52 19.18 5.15
CA ILE A 29 -0.86 17.88 5.26
C ILE A 29 -0.59 17.60 6.73
N LYS A 30 -1.17 16.51 7.24
CA LYS A 30 -0.89 16.01 8.58
C LYS A 30 0.37 15.15 8.56
N ILE A 31 1.38 15.51 9.35
CA ILE A 31 2.60 14.73 9.49
C ILE A 31 2.64 14.09 10.87
N ILE A 32 2.91 12.80 10.92
CA ILE A 32 3.08 12.03 12.16
C ILE A 32 4.46 11.38 12.08
N SER A 33 5.31 11.63 13.07
CA SER A 33 6.66 11.05 13.12
C SER A 33 6.77 10.05 14.26
N HIS A 34 7.32 8.88 13.99
CA HIS A 34 7.74 7.94 15.00
C HIS A 34 9.14 8.32 15.52
N LYS A 35 9.40 8.12 16.80
CA LYS A 35 10.73 8.36 17.38
C LYS A 35 11.80 7.40 16.83
N ASN A 36 11.38 6.16 16.54
CA ASN A 36 12.22 5.10 15.99
C ASN A 36 11.51 4.45 14.81
N ASN A 37 12.27 3.74 13.96
CA ASN A 37 11.69 2.95 12.88
C ASN A 37 10.91 1.75 13.44
N LEU A 38 9.60 1.76 13.30
CA LEU A 38 8.67 0.70 13.74
C LEU A 38 8.25 -0.21 12.59
N GLY A 39 8.64 0.14 11.37
CA GLY A 39 8.36 -0.60 10.14
C GLY A 39 7.06 -0.19 9.44
N LYS A 40 7.01 -0.50 8.15
CA LYS A 40 5.92 -0.10 7.23
C LYS A 40 4.51 -0.40 7.78
N CYS A 41 4.30 -1.56 8.40
CA CYS A 41 2.99 -1.94 8.94
C CYS A 41 2.51 -1.02 10.06
N MET A 42 3.43 -0.62 10.96
CA MET A 42 3.09 0.30 12.03
C MET A 42 2.83 1.70 11.47
N ALA A 43 3.64 2.16 10.51
CA ALA A 43 3.41 3.42 9.83
C ALA A 43 2.02 3.45 9.15
N MET A 44 1.64 2.38 8.45
CA MET A 44 0.30 2.23 7.87
C MET A 44 -0.78 2.30 8.95
N MET A 45 -0.64 1.55 10.03
CA MET A 45 -1.62 1.53 11.13
C MET A 45 -1.79 2.92 11.77
N THR A 46 -0.67 3.62 12.01
CA THR A 46 -0.67 4.99 12.54
C THR A 46 -1.41 5.94 11.61
N GLY A 47 -1.13 5.89 10.30
CA GLY A 47 -1.81 6.73 9.31
C GLY A 47 -3.29 6.43 9.21
N VAL A 48 -3.68 5.15 9.16
CA VAL A 48 -5.10 4.74 9.10
C VAL A 48 -5.87 5.17 10.36
N LYS A 49 -5.29 4.99 11.55
CA LYS A 49 -5.93 5.44 12.79
C LYS A 49 -6.12 6.96 12.82
N ALA A 50 -5.14 7.71 12.34
CA ALA A 50 -5.14 9.18 12.36
C ALA A 50 -6.04 9.82 11.30
N ALA A 51 -6.48 9.07 10.29
CA ALA A 51 -7.37 9.57 9.25
C ALA A 51 -8.77 9.88 9.78
N ASN A 52 -9.35 10.98 9.31
CA ASN A 52 -10.75 11.34 9.63
C ASN A 52 -11.74 10.68 8.66
N ASN A 53 -11.30 10.37 7.45
CA ASN A 53 -12.13 9.79 6.39
C ASN A 53 -12.17 8.27 6.43
N ASN A 54 -13.29 7.69 5.94
CA ASN A 54 -13.48 6.23 5.92
C ASN A 54 -12.81 5.53 4.74
N VAL A 55 -12.64 6.19 3.61
CA VAL A 55 -11.96 5.63 2.44
C VAL A 55 -10.49 5.98 2.52
N ILE A 56 -9.66 4.97 2.60
CA ILE A 56 -8.21 5.12 2.73
C ILE A 56 -7.56 4.67 1.43
N CYS A 57 -6.70 5.52 0.89
CA CYS A 57 -5.78 5.17 -0.17
C CYS A 57 -4.34 5.20 0.37
N ILE A 58 -3.61 4.11 0.23
CA ILE A 58 -2.19 4.01 0.65
C ILE A 58 -1.30 4.07 -0.57
N ILE A 59 -0.23 4.84 -0.46
CA ILE A 59 0.86 4.92 -1.43
C ILE A 59 2.21 4.89 -0.70
N ASP A 60 3.27 4.50 -1.40
CA ASP A 60 4.65 4.66 -0.90
C ASP A 60 5.16 6.07 -1.22
N GLY A 61 5.99 6.63 -0.31
CA GLY A 61 6.55 7.98 -0.47
C GLY A 61 7.76 8.06 -1.41
N ASP A 62 8.06 7.03 -2.19
CA ASP A 62 9.23 6.94 -3.07
C ASP A 62 8.97 7.44 -4.52
N GLY A 63 7.76 7.94 -4.78
CA GLY A 63 7.35 8.49 -6.07
C GLY A 63 7.04 7.45 -7.15
N GLN A 64 7.09 6.15 -6.85
CA GLN A 64 6.78 5.09 -7.81
C GLN A 64 5.31 5.08 -8.23
N ASN A 65 4.41 5.42 -7.31
CA ASN A 65 2.97 5.46 -7.59
C ASN A 65 2.54 6.88 -8.01
N PRO A 66 2.13 7.09 -9.28
CA PRO A 66 1.69 8.41 -9.73
C PRO A 66 0.41 8.86 -9.02
N PRO A 67 0.34 10.11 -8.51
CA PRO A 67 -0.85 10.60 -7.79
C PRO A 67 -2.16 10.57 -8.60
N TYR A 68 -2.10 10.69 -9.93
CA TYR A 68 -3.30 10.63 -10.77
C TYR A 68 -4.00 9.27 -10.74
N GLU A 69 -3.28 8.18 -10.42
CA GLU A 69 -3.87 6.85 -10.28
C GLU A 69 -4.76 6.73 -9.03
N ILE A 70 -4.54 7.59 -8.02
CA ILE A 70 -5.35 7.60 -6.79
C ILE A 70 -6.82 7.83 -7.10
N LYS A 71 -7.12 8.84 -7.94
CA LYS A 71 -8.50 9.16 -8.31
C LYS A 71 -9.19 7.97 -8.95
N LYS A 72 -8.54 7.33 -9.94
CA LYS A 72 -9.05 6.14 -10.62
C LYS A 72 -9.36 4.99 -9.66
N MET A 73 -8.44 4.73 -8.70
CA MET A 73 -8.61 3.68 -7.69
C MET A 73 -9.78 3.97 -6.77
N ILE A 74 -9.95 5.22 -6.34
CA ILE A 74 -11.05 5.66 -5.47
C ILE A 74 -12.38 5.61 -6.22
N ASP A 75 -12.44 6.09 -7.46
CA ASP A 75 -13.65 6.04 -8.28
C ASP A 75 -14.11 4.59 -8.47
N TYR A 76 -13.16 3.68 -8.75
CA TYR A 76 -13.46 2.26 -8.88
C TYR A 76 -13.93 1.64 -7.55
N TRP A 77 -13.32 2.05 -6.41
CA TRP A 77 -13.77 1.62 -5.08
C TRP A 77 -15.24 2.01 -4.84
N TYR A 78 -15.63 3.24 -5.13
CA TYR A 78 -17.04 3.67 -5.02
C TYR A 78 -17.97 2.90 -5.95
N GLN A 79 -17.52 2.54 -7.14
CA GLN A 79 -18.30 1.74 -8.08
C GLN A 79 -18.59 0.35 -7.52
N VAL A 80 -17.56 -0.37 -7.05
CA VAL A 80 -17.74 -1.76 -6.58
C VAL A 80 -18.46 -1.82 -5.24
N THR A 81 -18.30 -0.83 -4.37
CA THR A 81 -18.96 -0.79 -3.05
C THR A 81 -20.45 -0.50 -3.12
N LYS A 82 -21.01 -0.19 -4.28
CA LYS A 82 -22.47 -0.22 -4.49
C LYS A 82 -23.05 -1.62 -4.25
N ASN A 83 -22.32 -2.66 -4.67
CA ASN A 83 -22.73 -4.06 -4.58
C ASN A 83 -22.09 -4.81 -3.40
N TRP A 84 -20.94 -4.34 -2.90
CA TRP A 84 -20.18 -4.99 -1.83
C TRP A 84 -19.97 -4.02 -0.68
N LYS A 85 -20.56 -4.30 0.49
CA LYS A 85 -20.65 -3.33 1.60
C LYS A 85 -19.47 -3.36 2.58
N SER A 86 -18.75 -4.47 2.67
CA SER A 86 -17.66 -4.62 3.64
C SER A 86 -16.50 -5.43 3.08
N PHE A 87 -15.31 -5.22 3.65
CA PHE A 87 -14.07 -5.90 3.30
C PHE A 87 -13.75 -5.87 1.81
N VAL A 88 -13.97 -4.72 1.16
CA VAL A 88 -13.53 -4.48 -0.22
C VAL A 88 -12.10 -3.94 -0.20
N LEU A 89 -11.20 -4.56 -0.97
CA LEU A 89 -9.84 -4.10 -1.18
C LEU A 89 -9.57 -3.95 -2.67
N ILE A 90 -9.22 -2.74 -3.09
CA ILE A 90 -8.72 -2.49 -4.45
C ILE A 90 -7.20 -2.52 -4.41
N CYS A 91 -6.59 -3.35 -5.23
CA CYS A 91 -5.15 -3.50 -5.38
C CYS A 91 -4.69 -2.91 -6.72
N GLY A 92 -3.68 -2.06 -6.70
CA GLY A 92 -2.99 -1.66 -7.91
C GLY A 92 -2.22 -2.84 -8.51
N ASN A 93 -2.34 -3.02 -9.83
CA ASN A 93 -1.58 -3.98 -10.60
C ASN A 93 -0.73 -3.22 -11.62
N ARG A 94 0.60 -3.25 -11.49
CA ARG A 94 1.51 -2.44 -12.29
C ARG A 94 1.61 -2.97 -13.72
N LYS A 95 1.26 -2.16 -14.72
CA LYS A 95 1.23 -2.52 -16.15
C LYS A 95 2.59 -2.97 -16.70
N LYS A 96 3.68 -2.33 -16.30
CA LYS A 96 5.04 -2.60 -16.79
C LYS A 96 6.03 -2.56 -15.66
N ARG A 97 6.34 -3.71 -15.04
CA ARG A 97 7.52 -3.79 -14.17
C ARG A 97 8.77 -3.74 -15.03
N LYS A 98 9.55 -2.67 -14.93
CA LYS A 98 10.89 -2.57 -15.52
C LYS A 98 11.93 -3.40 -14.74
N ASP A 99 11.57 -4.63 -14.38
CA ASP A 99 12.48 -5.55 -13.71
C ASP A 99 13.27 -6.38 -14.74
N THR A 100 14.50 -6.73 -14.43
CA THR A 100 15.30 -7.69 -15.22
C THR A 100 14.55 -9.03 -15.35
N PHE A 101 14.77 -9.73 -16.46
CA PHE A 101 14.09 -11.00 -16.80
C PHE A 101 14.11 -12.03 -15.65
N LEU A 102 15.25 -12.18 -14.97
CA LEU A 102 15.39 -13.07 -13.81
C LEU A 102 14.50 -12.65 -12.62
N LYS A 103 14.42 -11.34 -12.34
CA LYS A 103 13.57 -10.81 -11.26
C LYS A 103 12.07 -10.97 -11.58
N ARG A 104 11.71 -10.87 -12.85
CA ARG A 104 10.32 -11.11 -13.30
C ARG A 104 9.93 -12.57 -13.15
N PHE A 105 10.83 -13.50 -13.49
CA PHE A 105 10.57 -14.93 -13.40
C PHE A 105 10.43 -15.39 -11.94
N SER A 106 11.40 -15.08 -11.08
CA SER A 106 11.33 -15.42 -9.65
C SER A 106 10.12 -14.80 -8.94
N SER A 107 9.75 -13.58 -9.31
CA SER A 107 8.57 -12.89 -8.79
C SER A 107 7.26 -13.52 -9.27
N LYS A 108 7.21 -14.03 -10.53
CA LYS A 108 6.03 -14.76 -11.04
C LYS A 108 5.83 -16.08 -10.32
N VAL A 109 6.91 -16.87 -10.15
CA VAL A 109 6.85 -18.15 -9.44
C VAL A 109 6.41 -17.93 -7.99
N ALA A 110 7.02 -17.00 -7.27
CA ALA A 110 6.63 -16.65 -5.90
C ALA A 110 5.17 -16.20 -5.80
N ASN A 111 4.68 -15.40 -6.77
CA ASN A 111 3.28 -14.98 -6.80
C ASN A 111 2.32 -16.13 -7.10
N ILE A 112 2.70 -17.09 -7.97
CA ILE A 112 1.86 -18.27 -8.26
C ILE A 112 1.75 -19.15 -7.02
N VAL A 113 2.89 -19.47 -6.38
CA VAL A 113 2.91 -20.25 -5.13
C VAL A 113 2.09 -19.58 -4.04
N ARG A 114 2.26 -18.27 -3.88
CA ARG A 114 1.49 -17.50 -2.91
C ARG A 114 0.00 -17.49 -3.23
N LYS A 115 -0.41 -17.26 -4.50
CA LYS A 115 -1.81 -17.31 -4.92
C LYS A 115 -2.42 -18.66 -4.63
N PHE A 116 -1.68 -19.74 -4.87
CA PHE A 116 -2.14 -21.10 -4.59
C PHE A 116 -2.32 -21.34 -3.09
N ILE A 117 -1.39 -20.90 -2.24
CA ILE A 117 -1.44 -21.10 -0.78
C ILE A 117 -2.46 -20.17 -0.13
N LEU A 118 -2.50 -18.87 -0.52
CA LEU A 118 -3.31 -17.87 0.16
C LEU A 118 -4.66 -17.62 -0.52
N ASN A 119 -4.84 -18.07 -1.76
CA ASN A 119 -6.06 -17.84 -2.56
C ASN A 119 -6.56 -16.39 -2.48
N ASP A 120 -5.63 -15.42 -2.61
CA ASP A 120 -5.88 -14.03 -2.24
C ASP A 120 -6.38 -13.13 -3.38
N ASP A 121 -6.57 -13.68 -4.58
CA ASP A 121 -7.05 -12.99 -5.80
C ASP A 121 -6.27 -11.71 -6.18
N CYS A 122 -5.10 -11.45 -5.59
CA CYS A 122 -4.30 -10.27 -5.85
C CYS A 122 -3.19 -10.55 -6.88
N ASP A 123 -3.17 -9.78 -7.97
CA ASP A 123 -2.20 -9.96 -9.06
C ASP A 123 -0.82 -9.40 -8.72
N ASP A 124 -0.75 -8.28 -8.00
CA ASP A 124 0.51 -7.63 -7.61
C ASP A 124 0.46 -7.15 -6.14
N THR A 125 0.73 -8.05 -5.20
CA THR A 125 0.76 -7.70 -3.77
C THR A 125 1.85 -6.72 -3.40
N ALA A 126 2.93 -6.66 -4.20
CA ALA A 126 4.04 -5.76 -3.96
C ALA A 126 3.72 -4.30 -4.33
N CYS A 127 2.66 -4.04 -5.09
CA CYS A 127 2.18 -2.69 -5.35
C CYS A 127 1.66 -2.08 -4.04
N ALA A 128 2.20 -0.92 -3.67
CA ALA A 128 1.78 -0.22 -2.45
C ALA A 128 0.39 0.42 -2.59
N LEU A 129 0.02 0.80 -3.81
CA LEU A 129 -1.23 1.50 -4.08
C LEU A 129 -2.43 0.58 -3.81
N LYS A 130 -3.15 0.86 -2.71
CA LYS A 130 -4.31 0.10 -2.26
C LYS A 130 -5.39 1.02 -1.73
N VAL A 131 -6.67 0.67 -1.98
CA VAL A 131 -7.82 1.41 -1.45
C VAL A 131 -8.72 0.46 -0.67
N PHE A 132 -9.14 0.88 0.53
CA PHE A 132 -10.00 0.11 1.41
C PHE A 132 -10.76 1.01 2.41
N ASN A 133 -11.71 0.43 3.14
CA ASN A 133 -12.41 1.10 4.22
C ASN A 133 -11.58 1.07 5.52
N LYS A 134 -11.45 2.22 6.20
CA LYS A 134 -10.77 2.34 7.49
C LYS A 134 -11.29 1.34 8.52
N LYS A 135 -12.62 1.22 8.66
CA LYS A 135 -13.24 0.35 9.67
C LYS A 135 -12.90 -1.13 9.42
N ASP A 136 -12.88 -1.55 8.16
CA ASP A 136 -12.56 -2.93 7.79
C ASP A 136 -11.08 -3.25 8.08
N TYR A 137 -10.18 -2.34 7.72
CA TYR A 137 -8.75 -2.49 8.04
C TYR A 137 -8.49 -2.59 9.54
N LEU A 138 -9.16 -1.77 10.36
CA LEU A 138 -8.98 -1.75 11.82
C LEU A 138 -9.55 -2.98 12.54
N LYS A 139 -10.42 -3.76 11.90
CA LYS A 139 -10.88 -5.06 12.42
C LYS A 139 -9.82 -6.15 12.29
N ILE A 140 -8.91 -6.03 11.32
CA ILE A 140 -7.85 -7.01 11.10
C ILE A 140 -6.85 -6.93 12.25
N LYS A 141 -6.57 -8.08 12.88
CA LYS A 141 -5.58 -8.16 13.95
C LYS A 141 -4.19 -7.81 13.42
N TYR A 142 -3.54 -6.86 14.09
CA TYR A 142 -2.19 -6.43 13.72
C TYR A 142 -1.15 -7.53 13.98
N PHE A 143 -0.25 -7.73 13.01
CA PHE A 143 1.00 -8.45 13.18
C PHE A 143 2.10 -7.88 12.27
N LYS A 144 3.36 -8.13 12.59
CA LYS A 144 4.51 -7.62 11.83
C LYS A 144 4.48 -8.16 10.39
N ASN A 145 4.71 -7.29 9.40
CA ASN A 145 4.67 -7.60 7.96
C ASN A 145 3.27 -7.92 7.37
N MET A 146 2.18 -7.72 8.11
CA MET A 146 0.81 -7.97 7.63
C MET A 146 0.47 -7.30 6.29
N HIS A 147 1.13 -6.18 5.94
CA HIS A 147 0.88 -5.46 4.68
C HIS A 147 1.06 -6.33 3.42
N ARG A 148 1.91 -7.37 3.50
CA ARG A 148 2.15 -8.33 2.42
C ARG A 148 1.00 -9.31 2.24
N PHE A 149 0.27 -9.55 3.30
CA PHE A 149 -0.84 -10.51 3.37
C PHE A 149 -2.21 -9.82 3.35
N LEU A 150 -2.23 -8.49 3.18
CA LEU A 150 -3.47 -7.72 3.27
C LEU A 150 -4.60 -8.26 2.39
N PRO A 151 -4.37 -8.66 1.11
CA PRO A 151 -5.41 -9.29 0.31
C PRO A 151 -5.96 -10.58 0.91
N ALA A 152 -5.08 -11.46 1.39
CA ALA A 152 -5.49 -12.71 2.05
C ALA A 152 -6.29 -12.44 3.32
N LEU A 153 -5.86 -11.47 4.14
CA LEU A 153 -6.56 -11.08 5.36
C LEU A 153 -7.97 -10.55 5.07
N PHE A 154 -8.12 -9.74 4.02
CA PHE A 154 -9.46 -9.32 3.58
C PHE A 154 -10.31 -10.50 3.09
N LYS A 155 -9.72 -11.47 2.38
CA LYS A 155 -10.42 -12.70 1.96
C LYS A 155 -10.87 -13.54 3.14
N MET A 156 -10.05 -13.67 4.19
CA MET A 156 -10.41 -14.40 5.43
C MET A 156 -11.65 -13.81 6.09
N GLU A 157 -11.84 -12.51 6.01
CA GLU A 157 -13.06 -11.80 6.45
C GLU A 157 -14.21 -11.87 5.42
N LYS A 158 -14.17 -12.85 4.49
CA LYS A 158 -15.13 -13.01 3.37
C LYS A 158 -15.21 -11.79 2.45
N GLY A 159 -14.14 -11.02 2.41
CA GLY A 159 -14.01 -9.82 1.58
C GLY A 159 -13.78 -10.11 0.09
N ARG A 160 -13.78 -9.04 -0.70
CA ARG A 160 -13.55 -9.06 -2.15
C ARG A 160 -12.32 -8.26 -2.52
N ILE A 161 -11.49 -8.85 -3.38
CA ILE A 161 -10.27 -8.24 -3.89
C ILE A 161 -10.48 -7.91 -5.36
N PHE A 162 -10.17 -6.67 -5.73
CA PHE A 162 -10.25 -6.19 -7.10
C PHE A 162 -8.89 -5.66 -7.53
N ASN A 163 -8.48 -5.98 -8.76
CA ASN A 163 -7.22 -5.52 -9.33
C ASN A 163 -7.48 -4.42 -10.35
N VAL A 164 -6.74 -3.32 -10.24
CA VAL A 164 -6.81 -2.19 -11.18
C VAL A 164 -5.43 -1.96 -11.78
N LEU A 165 -5.35 -1.98 -13.12
CA LEU A 165 -4.09 -1.68 -13.80
C LEU A 165 -3.68 -0.23 -13.54
N VAL A 166 -2.47 -0.05 -12.99
CA VAL A 166 -1.91 1.26 -12.64
C VAL A 166 -0.54 1.44 -13.29
N ASP A 167 -0.19 2.69 -13.55
CA ASP A 167 1.15 3.02 -14.02
C ASP A 167 2.15 2.96 -12.86
N ASP A 168 3.39 2.62 -13.18
CA ASP A 168 4.51 2.55 -12.24
C ASP A 168 5.67 3.36 -12.79
N ARG A 169 6.29 4.17 -11.95
CA ARG A 169 7.42 5.02 -12.30
C ARG A 169 8.72 4.47 -11.70
N GLN A 170 9.84 4.93 -12.22
CA GLN A 170 11.11 4.73 -11.53
C GLN A 170 11.08 5.48 -10.20
N ARG A 171 11.72 4.90 -9.19
CA ARG A 171 11.87 5.53 -7.88
C ARG A 171 12.57 6.88 -8.05
N PHE A 172 11.97 7.93 -7.49
CA PHE A 172 12.52 9.27 -7.59
C PHE A 172 13.71 9.47 -6.63
N ALA A 173 13.65 8.89 -5.42
CA ALA A 173 14.68 9.01 -4.40
C ALA A 173 14.78 7.74 -3.53
N GLY A 174 15.91 7.58 -2.86
CA GLY A 174 16.18 6.51 -1.91
C GLY A 174 16.72 5.22 -2.55
N VAL A 175 17.41 4.42 -1.73
CA VAL A 175 17.97 3.11 -2.12
C VAL A 175 17.02 2.01 -1.68
N SER A 176 16.81 0.99 -2.51
CA SER A 176 16.02 -0.17 -2.13
C SER A 176 16.64 -0.89 -0.93
N LYS A 177 15.97 -0.86 0.22
CA LYS A 177 16.40 -1.61 1.43
C LYS A 177 16.31 -3.13 1.24
N PHE A 178 15.75 -3.61 0.11
CA PHE A 178 15.58 -5.03 -0.17
C PHE A 178 16.66 -5.55 -1.12
N ASN A 179 17.79 -6.01 -0.56
CA ASN A 179 18.78 -6.79 -1.28
C ASN A 179 18.28 -8.23 -1.51
N PHE A 180 18.82 -8.92 -2.55
CA PHE A 180 18.42 -10.27 -2.97
C PHE A 180 18.48 -11.30 -1.82
N ASN A 181 19.48 -11.22 -0.95
CA ASN A 181 19.64 -12.10 0.20
C ASN A 181 18.56 -11.91 1.27
N ASN A 182 18.08 -10.68 1.49
CA ASN A 182 17.03 -10.41 2.46
C ASN A 182 15.62 -10.83 2.00
N ARG A 183 15.42 -11.03 0.68
CA ARG A 183 14.12 -11.48 0.16
C ARG A 183 13.84 -12.94 0.46
N PHE A 184 14.88 -13.78 0.49
CA PHE A 184 14.74 -15.22 0.72
C PHE A 184 14.35 -15.53 2.17
N TRP A 185 14.93 -14.79 3.13
CA TRP A 185 14.68 -15.00 4.58
C TRP A 185 13.42 -14.35 5.12
N ILE A 186 12.83 -13.41 4.39
CA ILE A 186 11.61 -12.68 4.85
C ILE A 186 10.35 -13.25 4.18
N GLY A 187 10.49 -14.15 3.23
CA GLY A 187 9.41 -14.77 2.44
C GLY A 187 8.98 -16.15 2.91
N ILE A 188 9.63 -16.70 3.95
CA ILE A 188 9.25 -17.94 4.64
C ILE A 188 8.70 -17.53 6.05
#